data_d2643f279b9675e70b02e11c9643deaf
#
_entry.id   d2643f279b9675e70b02e11c9643deaf
#
_cell.length_a   1.000
_cell.length_b   1.000
_cell.length_c   1.000
_cell.angle_alpha   90.00
_cell.angle_beta   90.00
_cell.angle_gamma   90.00
#
_symmetry.space_group_name_H-M   'P 1'
#
loop_
_entity.id
_entity.type
_entity.pdbx_description
1 polymer ?
#
loop_
_entity_poly.entity_id
_entity_poly.type
_entity_poly.pdbx_seq_one_letter_code
_entity_poly.pdbx_strand_id
1 'polypeptide(L)'
;MNERKMKNYLFIIFALLSLTACHKEAVQPKVFGRYVPERKDDFAWENEYAAFRMYGPALKAENPSNGVDLWLKASPELVVDSFYYREHVLGLPYHINYGKGLDCYKVGHTCGAGGLIVLANDTTYIGGPYDRWTILEQTPERFVFRLEYDSLLVAGHILQETITITAEAGEPMNRAEVVLTGSYDGELLVGGGIYMHDTIDHFEVYEELGTVYYEEDALSDKTAAQMNYDFNGSTSQGRIYLTVRTPDATVTDIQDGNLIAVKDYQLGDTLTYFFGATWSEWKEK
;
A
#
# COMPACT_ATOMS: atom_id res chain seq x y z
N MET A 1 -12.65 38.53 -59.17
CA MET A 1 -12.74 37.31 -58.33
C MET A 1 -14.20 37.22 -57.87
N ASN A 2 -14.89 36.15 -58.17
CA ASN A 2 -16.35 36.08 -58.14
C ASN A 2 -16.82 35.97 -56.69
N GLU A 3 -17.77 36.76 -56.25
CA GLU A 3 -18.28 36.83 -54.86
C GLU A 3 -18.72 35.42 -54.31
N ARG A 4 -19.13 34.53 -55.18
CA ARG A 4 -19.42 33.12 -54.82
C ARG A 4 -18.19 32.36 -54.35
N LYS A 5 -17.00 32.61 -54.90
CA LYS A 5 -15.75 31.98 -54.46
C LYS A 5 -15.29 32.49 -53.12
N MET A 6 -15.49 33.77 -52.84
CA MET A 6 -15.11 34.38 -51.57
C MET A 6 -15.98 33.88 -50.40
N LYS A 7 -17.30 33.65 -50.63
CA LYS A 7 -18.18 33.02 -49.62
C LYS A 7 -17.78 31.59 -49.27
N ASN A 8 -17.34 30.80 -50.26
CA ASN A 8 -16.90 29.44 -50.02
C ASN A 8 -15.57 29.34 -49.22
N TYR A 9 -14.66 30.29 -49.45
CA TYR A 9 -13.42 30.38 -48.63
C TYR A 9 -13.68 30.84 -47.21
N LEU A 10 -14.64 31.73 -47.00
CA LEU A 10 -15.04 32.13 -45.63
C LEU A 10 -15.68 30.98 -44.83
N PHE A 11 -16.48 30.13 -45.49
CA PHE A 11 -17.08 28.94 -44.88
C PHE A 11 -16.05 27.86 -44.54
N ILE A 12 -15.02 27.69 -45.37
CA ILE A 12 -13.94 26.71 -45.11
C ILE A 12 -13.03 27.19 -43.96
N ILE A 13 -12.76 28.51 -43.88
CA ILE A 13 -11.98 29.06 -42.78
C ILE A 13 -12.74 29.00 -41.44
N PHE A 14 -14.08 29.19 -41.47
CA PHE A 14 -14.91 29.04 -40.27
C PHE A 14 -15.05 27.57 -39.82
N ALA A 15 -15.06 26.61 -40.74
CA ALA A 15 -15.07 25.17 -40.43
C ALA A 15 -13.72 24.67 -39.93
N LEU A 16 -12.60 25.29 -40.29
CA LEU A 16 -11.26 24.96 -39.79
C LEU A 16 -10.98 25.55 -38.39
N LEU A 17 -11.64 26.65 -38.03
CA LEU A 17 -11.52 27.31 -36.72
C LEU A 17 -12.36 26.61 -35.62
N SER A 18 -13.33 25.76 -35.99
CA SER A 18 -14.15 25.02 -35.02
C SER A 18 -13.59 23.64 -34.63
N LEU A 19 -12.41 23.27 -35.14
CA LEU A 19 -11.71 22.03 -34.84
C LEU A 19 -10.59 22.16 -33.79
N THR A 20 -10.45 23.36 -33.17
CA THR A 20 -9.74 23.41 -31.88
C THR A 20 -10.65 22.85 -30.78
N ALA A 21 -10.98 21.59 -30.89
CA ALA A 21 -11.45 20.83 -29.74
C ALA A 21 -10.40 21.01 -28.64
N CYS A 22 -10.81 21.63 -27.53
CA CYS A 22 -10.05 21.63 -26.31
C CYS A 22 -9.67 20.18 -26.01
N HIS A 23 -8.49 19.75 -26.41
CA HIS A 23 -7.88 18.60 -25.80
C HIS A 23 -7.58 19.03 -24.37
N LYS A 24 -8.52 18.78 -23.45
CA LYS A 24 -8.16 18.66 -22.05
C LYS A 24 -7.08 17.58 -22.03
N GLU A 25 -5.85 17.98 -21.76
CA GLU A 25 -4.82 17.01 -21.42
C GLU A 25 -5.41 16.07 -20.36
N ALA A 26 -5.42 14.78 -20.64
CA ALA A 26 -5.90 13.81 -19.68
C ALA A 26 -4.99 13.93 -18.46
N VAL A 27 -5.57 14.28 -17.32
CA VAL A 27 -4.84 14.36 -16.05
C VAL A 27 -4.27 12.97 -15.79
N GLN A 28 -2.94 12.86 -15.74
CA GLN A 28 -2.28 11.61 -15.45
C GLN A 28 -2.59 11.23 -14.00
N PRO A 29 -3.02 9.99 -13.74
CA PRO A 29 -3.29 9.57 -12.38
C PRO A 29 -2.02 9.55 -11.55
N LYS A 30 -2.11 10.04 -10.32
CA LYS A 30 -1.05 10.05 -9.30
C LYS A 30 -1.21 8.93 -8.28
N VAL A 31 -2.42 8.40 -8.18
CA VAL A 31 -2.77 7.23 -7.38
C VAL A 31 -3.47 6.21 -8.26
N PHE A 32 -3.28 4.95 -7.95
CA PHE A 32 -3.85 3.85 -8.73
C PHE A 32 -4.01 2.62 -7.85
N GLY A 33 -4.94 1.75 -8.22
CA GLY A 33 -5.03 0.43 -7.60
C GLY A 33 -5.97 -0.47 -8.38
N ARG A 34 -5.81 -1.77 -8.17
CA ARG A 34 -6.64 -2.80 -8.80
C ARG A 34 -6.56 -4.15 -8.10
N TYR A 35 -7.54 -4.97 -8.39
CA TYR A 35 -7.50 -6.41 -8.16
C TYR A 35 -6.57 -7.08 -9.20
N VAL A 36 -5.81 -8.08 -8.76
CA VAL A 36 -4.74 -8.75 -9.52
C VAL A 36 -4.98 -10.27 -9.55
N PRO A 37 -5.93 -10.76 -10.37
CA PRO A 37 -6.25 -12.18 -10.44
C PRO A 37 -5.08 -13.01 -10.99
N GLU A 38 -4.22 -12.43 -11.81
CA GLU A 38 -3.06 -13.09 -12.38
C GLU A 38 -1.98 -13.45 -11.34
N ARG A 39 -2.02 -12.83 -10.14
CA ARG A 39 -1.13 -13.15 -9.03
C ARG A 39 -1.95 -13.48 -7.79
N LYS A 40 -2.57 -14.66 -7.79
CA LYS A 40 -3.26 -15.28 -6.64
C LYS A 40 -4.27 -14.35 -5.94
N ASP A 41 -5.00 -13.58 -6.74
CA ASP A 41 -6.05 -12.69 -6.27
C ASP A 41 -5.57 -11.55 -5.36
N ASP A 42 -4.35 -11.07 -5.53
CA ASP A 42 -3.85 -9.92 -4.77
C ASP A 42 -4.70 -8.66 -5.02
N PHE A 43 -4.63 -7.72 -4.10
CA PHE A 43 -5.11 -6.35 -4.30
C PHE A 43 -3.93 -5.40 -4.13
N ALA A 44 -3.57 -4.68 -5.20
CA ALA A 44 -2.43 -3.78 -5.22
C ALA A 44 -2.87 -2.34 -5.46
N TRP A 45 -2.20 -1.40 -4.80
CA TRP A 45 -2.41 0.04 -4.99
C TRP A 45 -1.12 0.81 -4.78
N GLU A 46 -1.12 2.06 -5.20
CA GLU A 46 0.05 2.94 -5.09
C GLU A 46 -0.35 4.41 -5.00
N ASN A 47 0.51 5.18 -4.36
CA ASN A 47 0.58 6.62 -4.43
C ASN A 47 1.89 7.06 -5.11
N GLU A 48 2.22 8.34 -5.06
CA GLU A 48 3.45 8.87 -5.67
C GLU A 48 4.72 8.34 -5.01
N TYR A 49 4.67 7.85 -3.76
CA TYR A 49 5.84 7.52 -2.93
C TYR A 49 6.14 6.01 -2.87
N ALA A 50 5.11 5.19 -2.78
CA ALA A 50 5.25 3.74 -2.65
C ALA A 50 4.09 3.00 -3.30
N ALA A 51 4.29 1.72 -3.59
CA ALA A 51 3.21 0.81 -3.94
C ALA A 51 3.05 -0.25 -2.85
N PHE A 52 1.84 -0.75 -2.71
CA PHE A 52 1.44 -1.66 -1.65
C PHE A 52 0.62 -2.81 -2.21
N ARG A 53 0.58 -3.90 -1.46
CA ARG A 53 -0.20 -5.09 -1.82
C ARG A 53 -0.79 -5.74 -0.59
N MET A 54 -2.05 -6.17 -0.69
CA MET A 54 -2.66 -7.14 0.21
C MET A 54 -2.79 -8.49 -0.49
N TYR A 55 -2.50 -9.54 0.23
CA TYR A 55 -2.56 -10.90 -0.30
C TYR A 55 -3.99 -11.37 -0.46
N GLY A 56 -4.26 -12.00 -1.60
CA GLY A 56 -5.58 -12.45 -1.98
C GLY A 56 -5.98 -13.83 -1.43
N PRO A 57 -7.25 -14.19 -1.56
CA PRO A 57 -7.81 -15.42 -0.99
C PRO A 57 -7.13 -16.70 -1.50
N ALA A 58 -6.55 -16.70 -2.68
CA ALA A 58 -5.80 -17.85 -3.19
C ALA A 58 -4.52 -18.16 -2.39
N LEU A 59 -4.04 -17.22 -1.60
CA LEU A 59 -2.85 -17.40 -0.73
C LEU A 59 -3.18 -17.85 0.70
N LYS A 60 -4.44 -18.00 1.08
CA LYS A 60 -4.83 -18.37 2.47
C LYS A 60 -4.12 -19.59 3.02
N ALA A 61 -3.85 -20.60 2.17
CA ALA A 61 -3.14 -21.81 2.57
C ALA A 61 -1.61 -21.66 2.61
N GLU A 62 -1.05 -20.67 1.90
CA GLU A 62 0.40 -20.50 1.75
C GLU A 62 0.93 -19.37 2.63
N ASN A 63 0.18 -18.27 2.73
CA ASN A 63 0.52 -17.11 3.53
C ASN A 63 -0.75 -16.59 4.24
N PRO A 64 -1.02 -17.01 5.47
CA PRO A 64 -2.22 -16.61 6.20
C PRO A 64 -2.17 -15.17 6.73
N SER A 65 -1.05 -14.44 6.56
CA SER A 65 -0.89 -13.08 7.08
C SER A 65 -1.76 -12.06 6.34
N ASN A 66 -2.28 -11.09 7.09
CA ASN A 66 -2.96 -9.90 6.59
C ASN A 66 -2.01 -8.69 6.53
N GLY A 67 -0.71 -8.95 6.43
CA GLY A 67 0.30 -7.91 6.38
C GLY A 67 0.27 -7.13 5.07
N VAL A 68 0.58 -5.84 5.19
CA VAL A 68 0.78 -4.97 4.03
C VAL A 68 2.16 -5.24 3.43
N ASP A 69 2.17 -5.61 2.17
CA ASP A 69 3.38 -5.71 1.38
C ASP A 69 3.78 -4.34 0.80
N LEU A 70 5.07 -4.13 0.59
CA LEU A 70 5.63 -2.84 0.18
C LEU A 70 6.53 -2.99 -1.05
N TRP A 71 6.26 -2.17 -2.05
CA TRP A 71 7.11 -2.01 -3.22
C TRP A 71 7.68 -0.60 -3.27
N LEU A 72 8.99 -0.51 -3.37
CA LEU A 72 9.73 0.74 -3.44
C LEU A 72 9.60 1.34 -4.83
N LYS A 73 9.44 2.66 -4.90
CA LYS A 73 9.35 3.43 -6.15
C LYS A 73 10.53 4.39 -6.25
N ALA A 74 11.14 4.47 -7.43
CA ALA A 74 12.23 5.41 -7.71
C ALA A 74 11.74 6.82 -8.07
N SER A 75 10.43 6.97 -8.33
CA SER A 75 9.82 8.25 -8.77
C SER A 75 8.30 8.22 -8.58
N PRO A 76 7.60 9.35 -8.77
CA PRO A 76 6.13 9.40 -8.72
C PRO A 76 5.40 8.57 -9.79
N GLU A 77 6.10 8.04 -10.80
CA GLU A 77 5.48 7.22 -11.85
C GLU A 77 4.75 5.99 -11.28
N LEU A 78 3.61 5.64 -11.86
CA LEU A 78 2.87 4.43 -11.49
C LEU A 78 3.66 3.18 -11.91
N VAL A 79 3.76 2.20 -11.01
CA VAL A 79 4.58 1.00 -11.20
C VAL A 79 3.80 -0.31 -11.12
N VAL A 80 2.64 -0.36 -10.46
CA VAL A 80 1.89 -1.60 -10.20
C VAL A 80 1.71 -2.43 -11.47
N ASP A 81 1.11 -1.88 -12.51
CA ASP A 81 0.88 -2.62 -13.76
C ASP A 81 2.20 -3.01 -14.44
N SER A 82 3.21 -2.15 -14.41
CA SER A 82 4.49 -2.42 -15.05
C SER A 82 5.28 -3.50 -14.32
N PHE A 83 5.16 -3.61 -12.99
CA PHE A 83 5.82 -4.64 -12.21
C PHE A 83 5.18 -6.00 -12.45
N TYR A 84 3.84 -6.10 -12.39
CA TYR A 84 3.15 -7.35 -12.73
C TYR A 84 3.37 -7.77 -14.19
N TYR A 85 3.34 -6.82 -15.14
CA TYR A 85 3.64 -7.13 -16.54
C TYR A 85 5.06 -7.71 -16.72
N ARG A 86 6.05 -7.11 -16.08
CA ARG A 86 7.44 -7.62 -16.14
C ARG A 86 7.54 -9.03 -15.59
N GLU A 87 6.97 -9.29 -14.42
CA GLU A 87 7.01 -10.59 -13.78
C GLU A 87 6.31 -11.65 -14.63
N HIS A 88 5.04 -11.43 -14.96
CA HIS A 88 4.19 -12.49 -15.53
C HIS A 88 4.32 -12.63 -17.06
N VAL A 89 4.69 -11.56 -17.75
CA VAL A 89 4.76 -11.59 -19.24
C VAL A 89 6.21 -11.64 -19.73
N LEU A 90 7.12 -10.89 -19.11
CA LEU A 90 8.52 -10.82 -19.55
C LEU A 90 9.43 -11.78 -18.79
N GLY A 91 8.98 -12.40 -17.69
CA GLY A 91 9.80 -13.24 -16.82
C GLY A 91 10.91 -12.45 -16.11
N LEU A 92 10.70 -11.14 -15.88
CA LEU A 92 11.63 -10.25 -15.21
C LEU A 92 11.12 -9.98 -13.78
N PRO A 93 11.75 -10.57 -12.74
CA PRO A 93 11.28 -10.47 -11.36
C PRO A 93 11.17 -9.03 -10.87
N TYR A 94 10.04 -8.68 -10.23
CA TYR A 94 9.87 -7.36 -9.62
C TYR A 94 10.72 -7.17 -8.34
N HIS A 95 11.33 -8.23 -7.84
CA HIS A 95 12.32 -8.18 -6.76
C HIS A 95 13.65 -7.54 -7.17
N ILE A 96 13.82 -7.25 -8.47
CA ILE A 96 15.02 -6.61 -9.01
C ILE A 96 14.71 -5.19 -9.45
N ASN A 97 15.58 -4.26 -9.07
CA ASN A 97 15.46 -2.88 -9.50
C ASN A 97 15.90 -2.70 -10.96
N TYR A 98 14.95 -2.51 -11.84
CA TYR A 98 15.18 -2.14 -13.25
C TYR A 98 15.07 -0.62 -13.48
N GLY A 99 15.40 0.20 -12.46
CA GLY A 99 15.39 1.65 -12.53
C GLY A 99 14.07 2.33 -12.16
N LYS A 100 13.04 1.54 -11.78
CA LYS A 100 11.74 2.08 -11.32
C LYS A 100 11.42 1.75 -9.87
N GLY A 101 12.23 0.94 -9.22
CA GLY A 101 12.00 0.41 -7.88
C GLY A 101 11.94 -1.11 -7.86
N LEU A 102 11.59 -1.67 -6.72
CA LEU A 102 11.57 -3.13 -6.50
C LEU A 102 10.69 -3.52 -5.32
N ASP A 103 10.29 -4.81 -5.31
CA ASP A 103 9.71 -5.50 -4.16
C ASP A 103 10.85 -6.17 -3.38
N CYS A 104 11.16 -5.68 -2.19
CA CYS A 104 12.23 -6.23 -1.34
C CYS A 104 11.87 -6.32 0.14
N TYR A 105 10.67 -5.89 0.52
CA TYR A 105 10.19 -5.96 1.89
C TYR A 105 9.47 -7.28 2.14
N LYS A 106 9.97 -8.11 3.04
CA LYS A 106 9.43 -9.44 3.29
C LYS A 106 8.35 -9.43 4.37
N VAL A 107 7.10 -9.65 3.97
CA VAL A 107 5.97 -9.68 4.91
C VAL A 107 5.92 -10.95 5.76
N GLY A 108 5.94 -12.14 5.15
CA GLY A 108 5.78 -13.39 5.88
C GLY A 108 4.45 -13.45 6.66
N HIS A 109 4.49 -14.01 7.89
CA HIS A 109 3.34 -14.11 8.78
C HIS A 109 3.31 -12.93 9.79
N THR A 110 3.37 -11.70 9.30
CA THR A 110 3.50 -10.47 10.11
C THR A 110 2.50 -9.41 9.65
N CYS A 111 2.43 -8.28 10.35
CA CYS A 111 1.64 -7.15 9.90
C CYS A 111 2.24 -6.45 8.66
N GLY A 112 3.48 -6.72 8.32
CA GLY A 112 4.15 -6.09 7.19
C GLY A 112 4.41 -4.59 7.41
N ALA A 113 4.25 -3.81 6.35
CA ALA A 113 4.58 -2.39 6.29
C ALA A 113 3.37 -1.49 6.60
N GLY A 114 2.69 -1.71 7.73
CA GLY A 114 1.55 -0.88 8.12
C GLY A 114 0.21 -1.64 8.23
N GLY A 115 0.25 -2.96 8.42
CA GLY A 115 -0.97 -3.75 8.58
C GLY A 115 -1.63 -3.58 9.96
N LEU A 116 -2.88 -4.06 10.04
CA LEU A 116 -3.65 -4.04 11.26
C LEU A 116 -3.01 -4.91 12.33
N ILE A 117 -2.97 -4.40 13.56
CA ILE A 117 -2.63 -5.11 14.78
C ILE A 117 -3.86 -5.11 15.70
N VAL A 118 -4.19 -6.28 16.21
CA VAL A 118 -5.13 -6.46 17.33
C VAL A 118 -4.34 -7.07 18.48
N LEU A 119 -4.30 -6.36 19.60
CA LEU A 119 -3.65 -6.83 20.84
C LEU A 119 -4.74 -7.19 21.84
N ALA A 120 -4.70 -8.41 22.36
CA ALA A 120 -5.58 -8.90 23.41
C ALA A 120 -4.82 -9.87 24.31
N ASN A 121 -4.98 -9.76 25.64
CA ASN A 121 -4.26 -10.57 26.63
C ASN A 121 -2.73 -10.61 26.39
N ASP A 122 -2.12 -9.46 26.12
CA ASP A 122 -0.69 -9.28 25.83
C ASP A 122 -0.20 -10.12 24.63
N THR A 123 -1.10 -10.46 23.71
CA THR A 123 -0.80 -11.25 22.51
C THR A 123 -1.25 -10.49 21.25
N THR A 124 -0.35 -10.45 20.27
CA THR A 124 -0.62 -9.84 18.96
C THR A 124 -1.36 -10.82 18.05
N TYR A 125 -2.46 -10.37 17.47
CA TYR A 125 -3.24 -11.09 16.46
C TYR A 125 -3.20 -10.35 15.14
N ILE A 126 -2.91 -11.09 14.08
CA ILE A 126 -2.84 -10.63 12.71
C ILE A 126 -3.73 -11.56 11.87
N GLY A 127 -4.56 -11.00 11.01
CA GLY A 127 -5.47 -11.76 10.15
C GLY A 127 -4.77 -12.53 9.03
N GLY A 128 -5.56 -13.22 8.23
CA GLY A 128 -5.13 -13.84 6.98
C GLY A 128 -5.37 -12.94 5.76
N PRO A 129 -5.20 -13.46 4.53
CA PRO A 129 -5.61 -12.78 3.32
C PRO A 129 -7.10 -12.46 3.30
N TYR A 130 -7.48 -11.38 2.63
CA TYR A 130 -8.88 -10.93 2.56
C TYR A 130 -9.80 -11.96 1.88
N ASP A 131 -11.12 -11.80 2.07
CA ASP A 131 -12.17 -12.61 1.44
C ASP A 131 -12.81 -11.91 0.25
N ARG A 132 -13.08 -10.61 0.37
CA ARG A 132 -13.78 -9.79 -0.62
C ARG A 132 -13.17 -8.42 -0.72
N TRP A 133 -13.37 -7.79 -1.87
CA TRP A 133 -12.92 -6.43 -2.13
C TRP A 133 -13.98 -5.62 -2.86
N THR A 134 -13.90 -4.29 -2.72
CA THR A 134 -14.75 -3.33 -3.45
C THR A 134 -13.97 -2.05 -3.69
N ILE A 135 -13.90 -1.57 -4.94
CA ILE A 135 -13.41 -0.23 -5.24
C ILE A 135 -14.57 0.74 -5.00
N LEU A 136 -14.36 1.71 -4.11
CA LEU A 136 -15.36 2.71 -3.71
C LEU A 136 -15.20 4.01 -4.50
N GLU A 137 -13.96 4.39 -4.82
CA GLU A 137 -13.63 5.58 -5.60
C GLU A 137 -12.34 5.37 -6.39
N GLN A 138 -12.31 5.85 -7.63
CA GLN A 138 -11.11 5.83 -8.45
C GLN A 138 -11.08 7.09 -9.32
N THR A 139 -10.26 8.04 -8.93
CA THR A 139 -9.98 9.28 -9.66
C THR A 139 -8.47 9.43 -9.87
N PRO A 140 -8.00 10.36 -10.70
CA PRO A 140 -6.57 10.61 -10.84
C PRO A 140 -5.85 11.02 -9.55
N GLU A 141 -6.57 11.55 -8.57
CA GLU A 141 -6.02 12.13 -7.35
C GLU A 141 -6.40 11.35 -6.08
N ARG A 142 -7.38 10.43 -6.18
CA ARG A 142 -7.87 9.69 -5.02
C ARG A 142 -8.31 8.30 -5.39
N PHE A 143 -7.82 7.30 -4.65
CA PHE A 143 -8.21 5.91 -4.77
C PHE A 143 -8.69 5.38 -3.42
N VAL A 144 -9.92 4.86 -3.38
CA VAL A 144 -10.53 4.30 -2.16
C VAL A 144 -11.05 2.91 -2.44
N PHE A 145 -10.67 1.97 -1.60
CA PHE A 145 -11.15 0.59 -1.68
C PHE A 145 -11.39 0.00 -0.30
N ARG A 146 -12.17 -1.06 -0.27
CA ARG A 146 -12.50 -1.82 0.93
C ARG A 146 -12.12 -3.26 0.74
N LEU A 147 -11.51 -3.85 1.78
CA LEU A 147 -11.30 -5.27 1.93
C LEU A 147 -12.12 -5.77 3.12
N GLU A 148 -12.65 -6.99 3.00
CA GLU A 148 -13.45 -7.64 4.04
C GLU A 148 -12.86 -9.00 4.36
N TYR A 149 -12.80 -9.32 5.64
CA TYR A 149 -12.25 -10.55 6.19
C TYR A 149 -13.30 -11.21 7.08
N ASP A 150 -13.66 -12.45 6.76
CA ASP A 150 -14.71 -13.18 7.47
C ASP A 150 -14.22 -13.81 8.77
N SER A 151 -12.90 -13.93 8.96
CA SER A 151 -12.33 -14.66 10.07
C SER A 151 -10.98 -14.07 10.51
N LEU A 152 -11.02 -13.31 11.59
CA LEU A 152 -9.87 -12.91 12.39
C LEU A 152 -9.97 -13.61 13.75
N LEU A 153 -9.04 -14.54 14.03
CA LEU A 153 -9.04 -15.27 15.29
C LEU A 153 -8.34 -14.44 16.36
N VAL A 154 -9.06 -14.02 17.40
CA VAL A 154 -8.54 -13.23 18.54
C VAL A 154 -8.90 -13.96 19.83
N ALA A 155 -7.91 -14.40 20.59
CA ALA A 155 -8.08 -15.07 21.88
C ALA A 155 -9.12 -16.23 21.86
N GLY A 156 -9.20 -16.98 20.75
CA GLY A 156 -10.13 -18.09 20.55
C GLY A 156 -11.52 -17.66 20.03
N HIS A 157 -11.76 -16.38 19.79
CA HIS A 157 -12.98 -15.83 19.22
C HIS A 157 -12.77 -15.47 17.76
N ILE A 158 -13.81 -15.65 16.93
CA ILE A 158 -13.79 -15.25 15.53
C ILE A 158 -14.45 -13.88 15.41
N LEU A 159 -13.67 -12.90 14.95
CA LEU A 159 -14.15 -11.57 14.57
C LEU A 159 -14.17 -11.44 13.05
N GLN A 160 -14.97 -10.52 12.53
CA GLN A 160 -14.95 -10.07 11.16
C GLN A 160 -14.24 -8.72 11.11
N GLU A 161 -13.43 -8.51 10.07
CA GLU A 161 -12.73 -7.26 9.84
C GLU A 161 -13.20 -6.63 8.53
N THR A 162 -13.40 -5.32 8.55
CA THR A 162 -13.57 -4.50 7.36
C THR A 162 -12.54 -3.38 7.42
N ILE A 163 -11.71 -3.26 6.40
CA ILE A 163 -10.74 -2.17 6.25
C ILE A 163 -11.02 -1.38 4.98
N THR A 164 -11.18 -0.08 5.11
CA THR A 164 -11.27 0.86 3.98
C THR A 164 -9.98 1.65 3.91
N ILE A 165 -9.27 1.56 2.78
CA ILE A 165 -8.00 2.24 2.56
C ILE A 165 -8.20 3.36 1.55
N THR A 166 -7.67 4.53 1.87
CA THR A 166 -7.64 5.72 1.01
C THR A 166 -6.20 6.10 0.73
N ALA A 167 -5.85 6.19 -0.57
CA ALA A 167 -4.62 6.80 -1.06
C ALA A 167 -4.97 8.11 -1.77
N GLU A 168 -4.25 9.18 -1.47
CA GLU A 168 -4.46 10.52 -2.05
C GLU A 168 -3.17 11.07 -2.67
N ALA A 169 -3.32 11.82 -3.75
CA ALA A 169 -2.22 12.48 -4.43
C ALA A 169 -1.52 13.50 -3.51
N GLY A 170 -0.20 13.46 -3.48
CA GLY A 170 0.63 14.33 -2.65
C GLY A 170 0.77 13.86 -1.19
N GLU A 171 -0.02 12.85 -0.77
CA GLU A 171 0.04 12.31 0.59
C GLU A 171 0.90 11.04 0.63
N PRO A 172 1.98 11.01 1.42
CA PRO A 172 2.82 9.81 1.52
C PRO A 172 2.18 8.70 2.35
N MET A 173 1.19 9.01 3.18
CA MET A 173 0.52 8.05 4.05
C MET A 173 -0.86 7.67 3.53
N ASN A 174 -1.15 6.38 3.49
CA ASN A 174 -2.50 5.88 3.31
C ASN A 174 -3.30 6.06 4.61
N ARG A 175 -4.58 6.34 4.49
CA ARG A 175 -5.53 6.34 5.59
C ARG A 175 -6.28 5.02 5.60
N ALA A 176 -6.27 4.32 6.72
CA ALA A 176 -7.01 3.09 6.95
C ALA A 176 -8.13 3.32 7.97
N GLU A 177 -9.34 2.90 7.64
CA GLU A 177 -10.51 2.88 8.53
C GLU A 177 -10.93 1.45 8.75
N VAL A 178 -10.85 0.99 9.99
CA VAL A 178 -11.11 -0.40 10.39
C VAL A 178 -12.35 -0.49 11.25
N VAL A 179 -13.17 -1.49 10.97
CA VAL A 179 -14.28 -1.91 11.84
C VAL A 179 -14.13 -3.40 12.10
N LEU A 180 -14.07 -3.77 13.38
CA LEU A 180 -14.14 -5.15 13.82
C LEU A 180 -15.52 -5.43 14.40
N THR A 181 -16.11 -6.56 13.98
CA THR A 181 -17.42 -7.01 14.47
C THR A 181 -17.35 -8.46 14.94
N GLY A 182 -18.30 -8.88 15.75
CA GLY A 182 -18.35 -10.21 16.34
C GLY A 182 -18.65 -10.17 17.83
N SER A 183 -18.12 -11.13 18.58
CA SER A 183 -18.33 -11.22 20.03
C SER A 183 -17.00 -11.51 20.72
N TYR A 184 -16.57 -10.58 21.54
CA TYR A 184 -15.45 -10.70 22.45
C TYR A 184 -15.69 -9.74 23.61
N ASP A 185 -15.52 -10.20 24.84
CA ASP A 185 -15.82 -9.43 26.07
C ASP A 185 -14.55 -9.00 26.83
N GLY A 186 -13.37 -9.33 26.31
CA GLY A 186 -12.11 -8.88 26.84
C GLY A 186 -11.70 -7.49 26.31
N GLU A 187 -10.61 -6.98 26.84
CA GLU A 187 -10.00 -5.73 26.37
C GLU A 187 -9.34 -5.94 25.00
N LEU A 188 -9.58 -5.01 24.09
CA LEU A 188 -8.96 -4.94 22.77
C LEU A 188 -8.19 -3.62 22.63
N LEU A 189 -6.94 -3.71 22.19
CA LEU A 189 -6.23 -2.57 21.64
C LEU A 189 -6.01 -2.81 20.16
N VAL A 190 -6.33 -1.81 19.33
CA VAL A 190 -6.30 -1.95 17.87
C VAL A 190 -5.58 -0.76 17.25
N GLY A 191 -4.82 -0.99 16.20
CA GLY A 191 -4.10 0.05 15.45
C GLY A 191 -3.25 -0.51 14.34
N GLY A 192 -2.24 0.24 13.91
CA GLY A 192 -1.30 -0.20 12.89
C GLY A 192 0.03 -0.65 13.46
N GLY A 193 0.76 -1.44 12.68
CA GLY A 193 2.11 -1.87 13.05
C GLY A 193 3.05 -2.02 11.86
N ILE A 194 4.34 -2.06 12.16
CA ILE A 194 5.43 -2.30 11.21
C ILE A 194 6.21 -3.51 11.70
N TYR A 195 6.40 -4.51 10.84
CA TYR A 195 7.28 -5.62 11.17
C TYR A 195 8.74 -5.23 10.97
N MET A 196 9.55 -5.41 12.01
CA MET A 196 10.97 -5.11 11.98
C MET A 196 11.75 -6.39 11.62
N HIS A 197 12.45 -6.37 10.47
CA HIS A 197 13.29 -7.51 10.06
C HIS A 197 14.56 -7.61 10.88
N ASP A 198 15.07 -6.46 11.33
CA ASP A 198 16.23 -6.39 12.22
C ASP A 198 15.99 -5.37 13.34
N THR A 199 16.08 -5.82 14.58
CA THR A 199 15.90 -4.97 15.75
C THR A 199 17.10 -4.07 16.07
N ILE A 200 18.22 -4.26 15.35
CA ILE A 200 19.39 -3.36 15.45
C ILE A 200 19.32 -2.19 14.48
N ASP A 201 18.40 -2.23 13.51
CA ASP A 201 18.10 -1.09 12.65
C ASP A 201 17.44 0.03 13.45
N HIS A 202 17.37 1.21 12.86
CA HIS A 202 16.88 2.38 13.56
C HIS A 202 15.36 2.40 13.63
N PHE A 203 14.82 2.65 14.81
CA PHE A 203 13.40 2.95 15.01
C PHE A 203 13.21 4.10 16.01
N GLU A 204 12.10 4.79 15.90
CA GLU A 204 11.70 5.87 16.82
C GLU A 204 10.23 5.72 17.20
N VAL A 205 9.93 6.13 18.44
CA VAL A 205 8.57 6.13 19.01
C VAL A 205 8.24 7.56 19.44
N TYR A 206 7.15 8.08 18.89
CA TYR A 206 6.61 9.41 19.22
C TYR A 206 5.27 9.24 19.93
N GLU A 207 5.32 8.90 21.23
CA GLU A 207 4.13 8.53 22.04
C GLU A 207 3.03 9.60 21.97
N GLU A 208 3.35 10.88 22.16
CA GLU A 208 2.38 11.99 22.13
C GLU A 208 1.63 12.11 20.78
N LEU A 209 2.21 11.58 19.70
CA LEU A 209 1.63 11.61 18.36
C LEU A 209 0.98 10.28 17.98
N GLY A 210 1.13 9.24 18.80
CA GLY A 210 0.75 7.87 18.45
C GLY A 210 1.45 7.37 17.21
N THR A 211 2.72 7.77 17.00
CA THR A 211 3.48 7.52 15.78
C THR A 211 4.69 6.66 16.06
N VAL A 212 4.92 5.68 15.23
CA VAL A 212 6.11 4.83 15.21
C VAL A 212 6.77 4.93 13.84
N TYR A 213 8.10 4.92 13.85
CA TYR A 213 8.97 5.03 12.68
C TYR A 213 10.00 3.92 12.70
N TYR A 214 10.26 3.34 11.54
CA TYR A 214 11.29 2.31 11.37
C TYR A 214 12.02 2.50 10.04
N GLU A 215 13.33 2.25 10.04
CA GLU A 215 14.12 2.23 8.82
C GLU A 215 15.02 1.00 8.74
N GLU A 216 15.17 0.47 7.54
CA GLU A 216 16.00 -0.69 7.26
C GLU A 216 16.66 -0.60 5.88
N ASP A 217 17.62 -1.49 5.62
CA ASP A 217 18.17 -1.66 4.28
C ASP A 217 17.17 -2.28 3.31
N ALA A 218 17.14 -1.77 2.07
CA ALA A 218 16.23 -2.26 1.02
C ALA A 218 16.51 -3.72 0.57
N LEU A 219 17.47 -4.39 1.15
CA LEU A 219 17.81 -5.82 0.90
C LEU A 219 17.41 -6.74 2.06
N SER A 220 16.46 -6.37 2.91
CA SER A 220 15.94 -7.25 3.94
C SER A 220 15.29 -8.53 3.40
N ASP A 221 14.82 -8.55 2.14
CA ASP A 221 14.40 -9.77 1.45
C ASP A 221 15.60 -10.59 0.94
N LYS A 222 15.99 -11.60 1.73
CA LYS A 222 17.07 -12.53 1.37
C LYS A 222 16.78 -13.35 0.11
N THR A 223 15.52 -13.47 -0.32
CA THR A 223 15.15 -14.23 -1.52
C THR A 223 15.69 -13.58 -2.78
N ALA A 224 15.66 -12.25 -2.87
CA ALA A 224 16.26 -11.52 -3.98
C ALA A 224 17.78 -11.74 -4.06
N ALA A 225 18.48 -11.76 -2.91
CA ALA A 225 19.92 -12.06 -2.84
C ALA A 225 20.23 -13.51 -3.19
N GLN A 226 19.36 -14.47 -2.89
CA GLN A 226 19.52 -15.90 -3.20
C GLN A 226 19.36 -16.22 -4.68
N MET A 227 18.71 -15.37 -5.46
CA MET A 227 18.51 -15.57 -6.90
C MET A 227 19.75 -15.29 -7.75
N ASN A 228 20.91 -15.04 -7.15
CA ASN A 228 22.18 -14.74 -7.84
C ASN A 228 22.11 -13.57 -8.83
N TYR A 229 21.19 -12.64 -8.64
CA TYR A 229 21.23 -11.41 -9.40
C TYR A 229 22.34 -10.53 -8.84
N ASP A 230 23.35 -10.29 -9.67
CA ASP A 230 24.47 -9.44 -9.33
C ASP A 230 24.00 -7.98 -9.20
N PHE A 231 23.79 -7.56 -7.96
CA PHE A 231 23.51 -6.15 -7.62
C PHE A 231 24.80 -5.29 -7.71
N ASN A 232 25.69 -5.59 -8.66
CA ASN A 232 26.96 -4.89 -8.84
C ASN A 232 27.85 -4.88 -7.58
N GLY A 233 27.75 -5.90 -6.75
CA GLY A 233 28.50 -6.00 -5.50
C GLY A 233 28.01 -5.10 -4.38
N SER A 234 26.90 -4.38 -4.56
CA SER A 234 26.25 -3.63 -3.51
C SER A 234 25.33 -4.54 -2.68
N THR A 235 25.51 -4.54 -1.37
CA THR A 235 24.63 -5.25 -0.44
C THR A 235 23.37 -4.48 -0.10
N SER A 236 23.32 -3.16 -0.36
CA SER A 236 22.18 -2.28 -0.08
C SER A 236 21.73 -1.56 -1.35
N GLN A 237 20.40 -1.52 -1.54
CA GLN A 237 19.71 -0.72 -2.59
C GLN A 237 19.18 0.61 -2.01
N GLY A 238 19.77 1.10 -0.92
CA GLY A 238 19.31 2.27 -0.18
C GLY A 238 18.52 1.89 1.08
N ARG A 239 17.87 2.88 1.69
CA ARG A 239 17.12 2.73 2.93
C ARG A 239 15.62 2.82 2.68
N ILE A 240 14.85 1.95 3.35
CA ILE A 240 13.39 2.00 3.43
C ILE A 240 13.04 2.78 4.69
N TYR A 241 12.09 3.67 4.59
CA TYR A 241 11.55 4.46 5.68
C TYR A 241 10.06 4.16 5.82
N LEU A 242 9.64 3.68 6.98
CA LEU A 242 8.26 3.29 7.26
C LEU A 242 7.72 4.11 8.42
N THR A 243 6.46 4.50 8.33
CA THR A 243 5.77 5.23 9.38
C THR A 243 4.37 4.66 9.55
N VAL A 244 3.99 4.44 10.80
CA VAL A 244 2.61 4.16 11.21
C VAL A 244 2.20 5.16 12.26
N ARG A 245 0.96 5.67 12.15
CA ARG A 245 0.38 6.58 13.11
C ARG A 245 -1.05 6.15 13.43
N THR A 246 -1.32 5.86 14.70
CA THR A 246 -2.66 5.69 15.25
C THR A 246 -2.94 6.88 16.18
N PRO A 247 -3.78 7.84 15.77
CA PRO A 247 -4.11 8.98 16.62
C PRO A 247 -4.67 8.52 17.97
N ASP A 248 -4.20 9.15 19.04
CA ASP A 248 -4.57 8.82 20.42
C ASP A 248 -4.19 7.39 20.83
N ALA A 249 -3.11 6.84 20.24
CA ALA A 249 -2.57 5.55 20.68
C ALA A 249 -2.24 5.57 22.18
N THR A 250 -2.67 4.54 22.88
CA THR A 250 -2.40 4.35 24.31
C THR A 250 -1.19 3.46 24.55
N VAL A 251 -0.81 2.68 23.53
CA VAL A 251 0.41 1.85 23.53
C VAL A 251 1.17 2.07 22.24
N THR A 252 2.45 2.41 22.37
CA THR A 252 3.44 2.47 21.30
C THR A 252 4.66 1.71 21.78
N ASP A 253 4.90 0.50 21.26
CA ASP A 253 5.92 -0.41 21.77
C ASP A 253 6.34 -1.43 20.71
N ILE A 254 7.26 -2.31 21.08
CA ILE A 254 7.65 -3.49 20.30
C ILE A 254 6.96 -4.72 20.87
N GLN A 255 6.13 -5.37 20.05
CA GLN A 255 5.42 -6.57 20.42
C GLN A 255 5.58 -7.65 19.33
N ASP A 256 6.12 -8.81 19.70
CA ASP A 256 6.33 -9.95 18.79
C ASP A 256 7.07 -9.58 17.48
N GLY A 257 8.08 -8.70 17.58
CA GLY A 257 8.84 -8.20 16.42
C GLY A 257 8.14 -7.11 15.59
N ASN A 258 6.95 -6.71 15.99
CA ASN A 258 6.24 -5.59 15.39
C ASN A 258 6.41 -4.32 16.24
N LEU A 259 6.69 -3.23 15.59
CA LEU A 259 6.64 -1.89 16.18
C LEU A 259 5.20 -1.38 16.01
N ILE A 260 4.47 -1.24 17.12
CA ILE A 260 3.02 -1.03 17.11
C ILE A 260 2.61 0.34 17.63
N ALA A 261 1.50 0.86 17.12
CA ALA A 261 0.77 2.00 17.66
C ALA A 261 -0.72 1.62 17.73
N VAL A 262 -1.20 1.34 18.95
CA VAL A 262 -2.56 0.82 19.18
C VAL A 262 -3.26 1.59 20.29
N LYS A 263 -4.60 1.55 20.30
CA LYS A 263 -5.43 2.18 21.34
C LYS A 263 -6.61 1.30 21.71
N ASP A 264 -7.22 1.63 22.87
CA ASP A 264 -8.46 0.98 23.30
C ASP A 264 -9.52 1.00 22.21
N TYR A 265 -10.17 -0.14 22.00
CA TYR A 265 -11.14 -0.33 20.93
C TYR A 265 -12.36 -1.10 21.41
N GLN A 266 -13.54 -0.66 20.97
CA GLN A 266 -14.80 -1.38 21.19
C GLN A 266 -15.31 -1.94 19.87
N LEU A 267 -15.76 -3.19 19.87
CA LEU A 267 -16.32 -3.82 18.68
C LEU A 267 -17.48 -3.00 18.11
N GLY A 268 -17.42 -2.75 16.81
CA GLY A 268 -18.36 -1.92 16.07
C GLY A 268 -17.93 -0.46 15.89
N ASP A 269 -16.94 0.02 16.62
CA ASP A 269 -16.39 1.35 16.40
C ASP A 269 -15.56 1.42 15.11
N THR A 270 -15.36 2.63 14.61
CA THR A 270 -14.43 2.88 13.52
C THR A 270 -13.11 3.37 14.07
N LEU A 271 -12.06 2.58 13.88
CA LEU A 271 -10.68 2.99 14.13
C LEU A 271 -10.11 3.62 12.86
N THR A 272 -9.39 4.74 13.00
CA THR A 272 -8.57 5.31 11.92
C THR A 272 -7.11 5.26 12.30
N TYR A 273 -6.28 4.74 11.39
CA TYR A 273 -4.83 4.86 11.47
C TYR A 273 -4.24 5.20 10.09
N PHE A 274 -2.97 5.55 10.06
CA PHE A 274 -2.25 5.94 8.86
C PHE A 274 -0.96 5.12 8.75
N PHE A 275 -0.58 4.78 7.52
CA PHE A 275 0.66 4.09 7.25
C PHE A 275 1.24 4.52 5.90
N GLY A 276 2.54 4.52 5.81
CA GLY A 276 3.22 4.90 4.57
C GLY A 276 4.69 4.51 4.58
N ALA A 277 5.27 4.55 3.40
CA ALA A 277 6.67 4.28 3.21
C ALA A 277 7.28 5.19 2.15
N THR A 278 8.60 5.38 2.26
CA THR A 278 9.40 6.06 1.24
C THR A 278 10.74 5.32 1.10
N TRP A 279 11.46 5.65 0.05
CA TRP A 279 12.76 5.05 -0.26
C TRP A 279 13.82 6.13 -0.46
N SER A 280 15.05 5.91 0.05
CA SER A 280 16.16 6.87 -0.10
C SER A 280 16.49 7.21 -1.56
N GLU A 281 16.20 6.28 -2.49
CA GLU A 281 16.44 6.47 -3.92
C GLU A 281 15.23 7.07 -4.67
N TRP A 282 14.16 7.40 -3.96
CA TRP A 282 13.03 8.12 -4.56
C TRP A 282 13.44 9.54 -4.94
N LYS A 283 13.08 9.97 -6.16
CA LYS A 283 13.40 11.30 -6.70
C LYS A 283 12.18 11.90 -7.37
N GLU A 284 11.86 13.11 -7.00
CA GLU A 284 10.95 13.94 -7.78
C GLU A 284 11.61 14.24 -9.13
N LYS A 285 10.88 14.01 -10.24
CA LYS A 285 11.40 14.26 -11.60
C LYS A 285 11.30 15.72 -11.97
#